data_03a9ace5cf451ef639417270aff47c8e
#
_entry.id   03a9ace5cf451ef639417270aff47c8e
#
_cell.length_a   1.000
_cell.length_b   1.000
_cell.length_c   1.000
_cell.angle_alpha   90.00
_cell.angle_beta   90.00
_cell.angle_gamma   90.00
#
_symmetry.space_group_name_H-M   'P 1'
#
loop_
_entity.id
_entity.type
_entity.pdbx_description
1 polymer ?
#
loop_
_entity_poly.entity_id
_entity_poly.type
_entity_poly.pdbx_seq_one_letter_code
_entity_poly.pdbx_strand_id
1 'polypeptide(L)'
;MSDVGEQCRLHISTVHVAILFLDKIFRSRNIPRGQWQLLATACISVAAKYEEAEEHCPPIPELLRLTKLGNAGHTSLSFREGELEVLRYLNWQLRAIPPIHIIGYFLAKGPIFYDDTWQGRALIEKIPKYVRKYADFFCNLTLQEYSFQQYLPSH
;
A
#
# COMPACT_ATOMS: atom_id res chain seq x y z
N MET A 1 -5.22 2.39 -7.46
CA MET A 1 -5.28 2.10 -6.01
C MET A 1 -4.86 3.31 -5.18
N SER A 2 -3.81 4.03 -5.55
CA SER A 2 -3.36 5.24 -4.83
C SER A 2 -4.45 6.30 -4.70
N ASP A 3 -5.14 6.63 -5.79
CA ASP A 3 -6.23 7.64 -5.78
C ASP A 3 -7.36 7.28 -4.82
N VAL A 4 -7.74 5.99 -4.74
CA VAL A 4 -8.76 5.51 -3.77
C VAL A 4 -8.23 5.63 -2.35
N GLY A 5 -6.96 5.28 -2.11
CA GLY A 5 -6.31 5.43 -0.81
C GLY A 5 -6.31 6.88 -0.34
N GLU A 6 -5.97 7.83 -1.21
CA GLU A 6 -5.99 9.26 -0.91
C GLU A 6 -7.41 9.76 -0.61
N GLN A 7 -8.41 9.38 -1.42
CA GLN A 7 -9.80 9.78 -1.21
C GLN A 7 -10.38 9.21 0.09
N CYS A 8 -10.00 7.99 0.46
CA CYS A 8 -10.37 7.36 1.73
C CYS A 8 -9.48 7.79 2.90
N ARG A 9 -8.47 8.64 2.68
CA ARG A 9 -7.50 9.09 3.70
C ARG A 9 -6.79 7.94 4.41
N LEU A 10 -6.53 6.85 3.71
CA LEU A 10 -5.79 5.72 4.23
C LEU A 10 -4.32 6.08 4.43
N HIS A 11 -3.68 5.46 5.41
CA HIS A 11 -2.25 5.59 5.56
C HIS A 11 -1.53 5.03 4.33
N ILE A 12 -0.43 5.65 3.93
CA ILE A 12 0.30 5.26 2.72
C ILE A 12 0.78 3.80 2.78
N SER A 13 1.16 3.32 3.97
CA SER A 13 1.55 1.92 4.18
C SER A 13 0.42 0.95 3.88
N THR A 14 -0.82 1.30 4.20
CA THR A 14 -2.02 0.49 3.92
C THR A 14 -2.22 0.30 2.42
N VAL A 15 -1.99 1.37 1.64
CA VAL A 15 -2.05 1.31 0.17
C VAL A 15 -0.93 0.40 -0.37
N HIS A 16 0.29 0.48 0.18
CA HIS A 16 1.39 -0.40 -0.19
C HIS A 16 1.08 -1.88 0.12
N VAL A 17 0.54 -2.16 1.30
CA VAL A 17 0.10 -3.52 1.68
C VAL A 17 -0.97 -4.04 0.72
N ALA A 18 -1.95 -3.21 0.36
CA ALA A 18 -2.99 -3.59 -0.60
C ALA A 18 -2.42 -3.93 -1.98
N ILE A 19 -1.42 -3.19 -2.46
CA ILE A 19 -0.73 -3.47 -3.72
C ILE A 19 0.03 -4.80 -3.62
N LEU A 20 0.75 -5.05 -2.52
CA LEU A 20 1.45 -6.33 -2.31
C LEU A 20 0.48 -7.53 -2.28
N PHE A 21 -0.71 -7.37 -1.70
CA PHE A 21 -1.75 -8.41 -1.74
C PHE A 21 -2.17 -8.70 -3.18
N LEU A 22 -2.46 -7.66 -3.96
CA LEU A 22 -2.87 -7.78 -5.35
C LEU A 22 -1.80 -8.48 -6.19
N ASP A 23 -0.55 -8.07 -6.04
CA ASP A 23 0.59 -8.64 -6.76
C ASP A 23 0.81 -10.12 -6.40
N LYS A 24 0.69 -10.47 -5.11
CA LYS A 24 0.78 -11.87 -4.65
C LYS A 24 -0.32 -12.73 -5.27
N ILE A 25 -1.53 -12.19 -5.40
CA ILE A 25 -2.66 -12.88 -6.04
C ILE A 25 -2.40 -13.06 -7.53
N PHE A 26 -1.98 -12.02 -8.26
CA PHE A 26 -1.71 -12.10 -9.69
C PHE A 26 -0.54 -13.03 -10.04
N ARG A 27 0.43 -13.20 -9.14
CA ARG A 27 1.51 -14.19 -9.31
C ARG A 27 1.01 -15.63 -9.19
N SER A 28 0.04 -15.86 -8.33
CA SER A 28 -0.44 -17.21 -8.00
C SER A 28 -1.67 -17.64 -8.81
N ARG A 29 -2.38 -16.70 -9.43
CA ARG A 29 -3.67 -16.90 -10.07
C ARG A 29 -3.80 -16.15 -11.38
N ASN A 30 -4.41 -16.79 -12.35
CA ASN A 30 -4.83 -16.13 -13.59
C ASN A 30 -6.22 -15.54 -13.41
N ILE A 31 -6.30 -14.25 -13.13
CA ILE A 31 -7.55 -13.54 -12.86
C ILE A 31 -8.07 -12.88 -14.14
N PRO A 32 -9.33 -13.10 -14.54
CA PRO A 32 -9.93 -12.43 -15.69
C PRO A 32 -9.94 -10.90 -15.51
N ARG A 33 -9.64 -10.17 -16.60
CA ARG A 33 -9.57 -8.69 -16.57
C ARG A 33 -10.81 -8.01 -16.00
N GLY A 34 -11.99 -8.56 -16.24
CA GLY A 34 -13.26 -8.03 -15.70
C GLY A 34 -13.35 -8.04 -14.18
N GLN A 35 -12.53 -8.85 -13.50
CA GLN A 35 -12.53 -8.94 -12.03
C GLN A 35 -11.42 -8.09 -11.38
N TRP A 36 -10.50 -7.54 -12.15
CA TRP A 36 -9.34 -6.82 -11.61
C TRP A 36 -9.73 -5.63 -10.71
N GLN A 37 -10.72 -4.87 -11.14
CA GLN A 37 -11.14 -3.69 -10.38
C GLN A 37 -11.79 -4.07 -9.05
N LEU A 38 -12.67 -5.09 -9.06
CA LEU A 38 -13.28 -5.61 -7.83
C LEU A 38 -12.21 -6.17 -6.89
N LEU A 39 -11.29 -6.98 -7.42
CA LEU A 39 -10.22 -7.59 -6.64
C LEU A 39 -9.29 -6.54 -6.04
N ALA A 40 -8.88 -5.54 -6.84
CA ALA A 40 -8.02 -4.44 -6.37
C ALA A 40 -8.71 -3.65 -5.24
N THR A 41 -10.00 -3.34 -5.40
CA THR A 41 -10.76 -2.61 -4.38
C THR A 41 -10.96 -3.46 -3.12
N ALA A 42 -11.20 -4.76 -3.27
CA ALA A 42 -11.28 -5.70 -2.15
C ALA A 42 -9.93 -5.82 -1.41
N CYS A 43 -8.79 -5.81 -2.12
CA CYS A 43 -7.46 -5.77 -1.49
C CYS A 43 -7.26 -4.50 -0.65
N ILE A 44 -7.74 -3.33 -1.12
CA ILE A 44 -7.71 -2.09 -0.33
C ILE A 44 -8.54 -2.25 0.95
N SER A 45 -9.76 -2.78 0.83
CA SER A 45 -10.64 -2.97 1.99
C SER A 45 -10.05 -3.93 3.02
N VAL A 46 -9.50 -5.06 2.57
CA VAL A 46 -8.85 -6.04 3.45
C VAL A 46 -7.61 -5.44 4.11
N ALA A 47 -6.78 -4.71 3.36
CA ALA A 47 -5.60 -4.04 3.92
C ALA A 47 -5.99 -2.96 4.95
N ALA A 48 -7.02 -2.16 4.67
CA ALA A 48 -7.52 -1.17 5.61
C ALA A 48 -8.00 -1.82 6.91
N LYS A 49 -8.80 -2.87 6.84
CA LYS A 49 -9.27 -3.61 8.02
C LYS A 49 -8.14 -4.27 8.82
N TYR A 50 -6.99 -4.52 8.19
CA TYR A 50 -5.84 -5.14 8.83
C TYR A 50 -4.88 -4.12 9.46
N GLU A 51 -4.67 -2.96 8.82
CA GLU A 51 -3.64 -1.98 9.18
C GLU A 51 -4.20 -0.73 9.91
N GLU A 52 -5.47 -0.34 9.62
CA GLU A 52 -6.05 0.89 10.15
C GLU A 52 -6.88 0.63 11.40
N ALA A 53 -7.16 1.70 12.17
CA ALA A 53 -8.18 1.66 13.20
C ALA A 53 -9.57 1.53 12.56
N GLU A 54 -10.50 0.85 13.23
CA GLU A 54 -11.85 0.56 12.73
C GLU A 54 -12.58 1.82 12.21
N GLU A 55 -12.40 2.95 12.92
CA GLU A 55 -12.97 4.25 12.58
C GLU A 55 -12.45 4.86 11.28
N HIS A 56 -11.26 4.42 10.82
CA HIS A 56 -10.64 4.86 9.57
C HIS A 56 -10.87 3.90 8.40
N CYS A 57 -11.50 2.75 8.65
CA CYS A 57 -11.82 1.80 7.60
C CYS A 57 -12.94 2.34 6.70
N PRO A 58 -12.71 2.50 5.38
CA PRO A 58 -13.74 3.01 4.48
C PRO A 58 -14.93 2.04 4.40
N PRO A 59 -16.17 2.55 4.52
CA PRO A 59 -17.35 1.71 4.40
C PRO A 59 -17.53 1.20 2.96
N ILE A 60 -18.03 -0.03 2.82
CA ILE A 60 -18.22 -0.67 1.50
C ILE A 60 -19.00 0.21 0.51
N PRO A 61 -20.10 0.88 0.88
CA PRO A 61 -20.83 1.74 -0.06
C PRO A 61 -19.96 2.88 -0.62
N GLU A 62 -19.05 3.42 0.16
CA GLU A 62 -18.12 4.45 -0.28
C GLU A 62 -17.10 3.89 -1.29
N LEU A 63 -16.52 2.74 -1.02
CA LEU A 63 -15.60 2.07 -1.94
C LEU A 63 -16.28 1.76 -3.28
N LEU A 64 -17.52 1.24 -3.24
CA LEU A 64 -18.30 0.97 -4.45
C LEU A 64 -18.57 2.24 -5.26
N ARG A 65 -18.83 3.37 -4.58
CA ARG A 65 -19.06 4.68 -5.21
C ARG A 65 -17.79 5.22 -5.86
N LEU A 66 -16.68 5.24 -5.11
CA LEU A 66 -15.39 5.79 -5.57
C LEU A 66 -14.82 5.02 -6.75
N THR A 67 -14.97 3.72 -6.75
CA THR A 67 -14.47 2.83 -7.81
C THR A 67 -15.50 2.60 -8.93
N LYS A 68 -16.69 3.20 -8.84
CA LYS A 68 -17.81 3.00 -9.78
C LYS A 68 -18.26 1.53 -9.93
N LEU A 69 -17.87 0.65 -9.01
CA LEU A 69 -18.28 -0.77 -9.00
C LEU A 69 -19.79 -0.90 -8.79
N GLY A 70 -20.42 -0.01 -8.03
CA GLY A 70 -21.86 0.07 -7.90
C GLY A 70 -22.57 0.26 -9.25
N ASN A 71 -22.02 1.08 -10.14
CA ASN A 71 -22.55 1.30 -11.48
C ASN A 71 -22.37 0.07 -12.38
N ALA A 72 -21.40 -0.78 -12.10
CA ALA A 72 -21.17 -2.06 -12.77
C ALA A 72 -22.02 -3.20 -12.20
N GLY A 73 -22.97 -2.90 -11.31
CA GLY A 73 -23.90 -3.87 -10.74
C GLY A 73 -23.38 -4.61 -9.48
N HIS A 74 -22.21 -4.23 -8.93
CA HIS A 74 -21.72 -4.82 -7.69
C HIS A 74 -22.49 -4.27 -6.49
N THR A 75 -22.94 -5.17 -5.63
CA THR A 75 -23.62 -4.88 -4.37
C THR A 75 -22.65 -5.03 -3.19
N SER A 76 -23.06 -4.56 -2.02
CA SER A 76 -22.28 -4.79 -0.80
C SER A 76 -22.09 -6.28 -0.49
N LEU A 77 -23.04 -7.14 -0.89
CA LEU A 77 -22.93 -8.58 -0.72
C LEU A 77 -21.86 -9.15 -1.64
N SER A 78 -21.93 -8.88 -2.95
CA SER A 78 -20.93 -9.35 -3.91
C SER A 78 -19.52 -8.80 -3.61
N PHE A 79 -19.43 -7.60 -3.03
CA PHE A 79 -18.15 -7.03 -2.59
C PHE A 79 -17.57 -7.81 -1.41
N ARG A 80 -18.39 -8.20 -0.41
CA ARG A 80 -17.94 -9.05 0.71
C ARG A 80 -17.48 -10.42 0.25
N GLU A 81 -18.12 -10.97 -0.77
CA GLU A 81 -17.65 -12.21 -1.41
C GLU A 81 -16.26 -12.01 -2.04
N GLY A 82 -16.03 -10.87 -2.71
CA GLY A 82 -14.71 -10.47 -3.23
C GLY A 82 -13.65 -10.33 -2.13
N GLU A 83 -13.98 -9.73 -0.97
CA GLU A 83 -13.08 -9.70 0.19
C GLU A 83 -12.72 -11.12 0.68
N LEU A 84 -13.71 -11.99 0.76
CA LEU A 84 -13.48 -13.38 1.16
C LEU A 84 -12.62 -14.15 0.16
N GLU A 85 -12.77 -13.88 -1.15
CA GLU A 85 -11.90 -14.44 -2.17
C GLU A 85 -10.45 -13.94 -2.02
N VAL A 86 -10.24 -12.66 -1.75
CA VAL A 86 -8.89 -12.11 -1.43
C VAL A 86 -8.27 -12.87 -0.28
N LEU A 87 -8.98 -13.05 0.83
CA LEU A 87 -8.50 -13.79 1.99
C LEU A 87 -8.14 -15.24 1.65
N ARG A 88 -8.96 -15.92 0.85
CA ARG A 88 -8.69 -17.28 0.37
C ARG A 88 -7.46 -17.34 -0.54
N TYR A 89 -7.32 -16.41 -1.49
CA TYR A 89 -6.15 -16.35 -2.37
C TYR A 89 -4.84 -16.10 -1.61
N LEU A 90 -4.92 -15.32 -0.54
CA LEU A 90 -3.79 -15.06 0.34
C LEU A 90 -3.55 -16.18 1.37
N ASN A 91 -4.39 -17.21 1.40
CA ASN A 91 -4.40 -18.27 2.42
C ASN A 91 -4.45 -17.69 3.85
N TRP A 92 -5.17 -16.58 4.05
CA TRP A 92 -5.28 -15.84 5.32
C TRP A 92 -3.94 -15.28 5.82
N GLN A 93 -2.90 -15.28 4.99
CA GLN A 93 -1.58 -14.75 5.33
C GLN A 93 -1.50 -13.27 4.96
N LEU A 94 -1.99 -12.43 5.86
CA LEU A 94 -2.07 -10.97 5.65
C LEU A 94 -0.80 -10.23 6.04
N ARG A 95 0.16 -10.92 6.68
CA ARG A 95 1.43 -10.28 7.02
C ARG A 95 2.19 -9.90 5.76
N ALA A 96 2.28 -8.62 5.50
CA ALA A 96 3.07 -8.02 4.44
C ALA A 96 3.96 -6.91 5.04
N ILE A 97 5.20 -6.83 4.60
CA ILE A 97 6.15 -5.81 5.06
C ILE A 97 6.57 -5.01 3.83
N PRO A 98 5.86 -3.92 3.50
CA PRO A 98 6.26 -3.06 2.40
C PRO A 98 7.55 -2.30 2.73
N PRO A 99 8.35 -1.90 1.72
CA PRO A 99 9.58 -1.14 1.91
C PRO A 99 9.41 0.13 2.77
N ILE A 100 8.24 0.76 2.70
CA ILE A 100 7.96 1.98 3.47
C ILE A 100 8.02 1.77 5.00
N HIS A 101 7.70 0.56 5.51
CA HIS A 101 7.85 0.23 6.93
C HIS A 101 9.32 0.17 7.33
N ILE A 102 10.17 -0.37 6.45
CA ILE A 102 11.62 -0.51 6.69
C ILE A 102 12.31 0.84 6.62
N ILE A 103 11.91 1.70 5.68
CA ILE A 103 12.40 3.07 5.59
C ILE A 103 12.13 3.84 6.89
N GLY A 104 10.94 3.71 7.47
CA GLY A 104 10.62 4.30 8.76
C GLY A 104 11.60 3.88 9.87
N TYR A 105 11.95 2.59 9.90
CA TYR A 105 12.95 2.07 10.83
C TYR A 105 14.35 2.66 10.60
N PHE A 106 14.83 2.69 9.35
CA PHE A 106 16.14 3.28 9.04
C PHE A 106 16.21 4.77 9.33
N LEU A 107 15.16 5.51 9.02
CA LEU A 107 15.08 6.95 9.34
C LEU A 107 15.06 7.20 10.85
N ALA A 108 14.42 6.31 11.63
CA ALA A 108 14.41 6.40 13.09
C ALA A 108 15.78 6.07 13.72
N LYS A 109 16.58 5.20 13.07
CA LYS A 109 17.96 4.89 13.48
C LYS A 109 18.93 6.02 13.18
N GLY A 110 18.56 6.98 12.32
CA GLY A 110 19.33 8.12 11.91
C GLY A 110 20.24 7.83 10.71
N PRO A 111 19.79 8.15 9.48
CA PRO A 111 20.65 8.07 8.30
C PRO A 111 21.66 9.22 8.24
N ILE A 112 21.50 10.21 9.11
CA ILE A 112 22.35 11.40 9.21
C ILE A 112 22.60 11.66 10.70
N PHE A 113 23.86 11.74 11.07
CA PHE A 113 24.28 12.03 12.44
C PHE A 113 24.55 13.53 12.62
N TYR A 114 24.57 13.98 13.88
CA TYR A 114 24.76 15.40 14.22
C TYR A 114 26.12 15.95 13.83
N ASP A 115 27.12 15.07 13.71
CA ASP A 115 28.51 15.38 13.34
C ASP A 115 28.80 15.20 11.83
N ASP A 116 27.80 14.76 11.05
CA ASP A 116 27.92 14.64 9.61
C ASP A 116 28.10 16.02 8.96
N THR A 117 29.01 16.08 8.00
CA THR A 117 29.29 17.28 7.25
C THR A 117 29.23 17.06 5.75
N TRP A 118 28.83 18.07 4.99
CA TRP A 118 28.92 18.10 3.56
C TRP A 118 29.84 19.22 3.11
N GLN A 119 30.93 18.89 2.42
CA GLN A 119 31.96 19.85 2.00
C GLN A 119 32.52 20.68 3.17
N GLY A 120 32.73 20.05 4.34
CA GLY A 120 33.24 20.69 5.55
C GLY A 120 32.24 21.59 6.28
N ARG A 121 30.98 21.61 5.89
CA ARG A 121 29.92 22.37 6.57
C ARG A 121 28.95 21.40 7.25
N ALA A 122 28.48 21.75 8.44
CA ALA A 122 27.46 20.99 9.13
C ALA A 122 26.19 20.84 8.28
N LEU A 123 25.59 19.68 8.29
CA LEU A 123 24.34 19.43 7.58
C LEU A 123 23.20 20.26 8.17
N ILE A 124 22.37 20.80 7.30
CA ILE A 124 21.22 21.62 7.70
C ILE A 124 20.16 20.70 8.31
N GLU A 125 19.53 21.11 9.42
CA GLU A 125 18.45 20.38 10.11
C GLU A 125 17.28 19.92 9.19
N LYS A 126 17.13 20.55 8.03
CA LYS A 126 16.10 20.21 7.05
C LYS A 126 16.43 18.96 6.24
N ILE A 127 17.69 18.51 6.20
CA ILE A 127 18.12 17.37 5.37
C ILE A 127 17.37 16.07 5.70
N PRO A 128 17.17 15.68 6.97
CA PRO A 128 16.40 14.50 7.31
C PRO A 128 14.97 14.51 6.73
N LYS A 129 14.33 15.69 6.68
CA LYS A 129 13.00 15.86 6.07
C LYS A 129 13.02 15.63 4.56
N TYR A 130 14.08 16.14 3.89
CA TYR A 130 14.24 15.89 2.45
C TYR A 130 14.54 14.42 2.16
N VAL A 131 15.42 13.78 2.94
CA VAL A 131 15.73 12.35 2.80
C VAL A 131 14.46 11.53 2.94
N ARG A 132 13.63 11.80 3.96
CA ARG A 132 12.34 11.12 4.13
C ARG A 132 11.43 11.33 2.92
N LYS A 133 11.26 12.57 2.47
CA LYS A 133 10.40 12.89 1.33
C LYS A 133 10.83 12.14 0.06
N TYR A 134 12.13 12.09 -0.22
CA TYR A 134 12.63 11.36 -1.39
C TYR A 134 12.53 9.85 -1.22
N ALA A 135 12.76 9.32 -0.02
CA ALA A 135 12.59 7.90 0.27
C ALA A 135 11.13 7.47 0.04
N ASP A 136 10.17 8.23 0.57
CA ASP A 136 8.74 7.98 0.36
C ASP A 136 8.37 8.06 -1.14
N PHE A 137 8.92 9.05 -1.86
CA PHE A 137 8.73 9.19 -3.30
C PHE A 137 9.26 7.98 -4.09
N PHE A 138 10.48 7.55 -3.80
CA PHE A 138 11.06 6.38 -4.47
C PHE A 138 10.32 5.09 -4.12
N CYS A 139 9.86 4.92 -2.88
CA CYS A 139 9.00 3.78 -2.52
C CYS A 139 7.71 3.74 -3.35
N ASN A 140 7.07 4.90 -3.53
CA ASN A 140 5.87 4.98 -4.36
C ASN A 140 6.17 4.70 -5.83
N LEU A 141 7.31 5.15 -6.34
CA LEU A 141 7.72 4.93 -7.72
C LEU A 141 8.01 3.44 -7.97
N THR A 142 8.71 2.77 -7.05
CA THR A 142 9.05 1.34 -7.19
C THR A 142 7.84 0.42 -7.14
N LEU A 143 6.73 0.83 -6.52
CA LEU A 143 5.48 0.06 -6.58
C LEU A 143 4.87 -0.01 -7.98
N GLN A 144 5.19 0.92 -8.86
CA GLN A 144 4.66 0.95 -10.21
C GLN A 144 5.43 0.04 -11.17
N GLU A 145 6.61 -0.43 -10.76
CA GLU A 145 7.50 -1.23 -11.60
C GLU A 145 7.66 -2.64 -11.00
N TYR A 146 7.08 -3.62 -11.69
CA TYR A 146 7.06 -5.02 -11.24
C TYR A 146 8.45 -5.64 -11.03
N SER A 147 9.46 -5.18 -11.76
CA SER A 147 10.84 -5.68 -11.65
C SER A 147 11.43 -5.48 -10.25
N PHE A 148 10.99 -4.48 -9.50
CA PHE A 148 11.48 -4.25 -8.14
C PHE A 148 10.98 -5.27 -7.12
N GLN A 149 9.92 -6.00 -7.42
CA GLN A 149 9.38 -7.01 -6.52
C GLN A 149 10.25 -8.28 -6.38
N GLN A 150 11.26 -8.43 -7.20
CA GLN A 150 12.26 -9.50 -7.07
C GLN A 150 13.25 -9.25 -5.91
N TYR A 151 13.35 -8.03 -5.43
CA TYR A 151 14.22 -7.66 -4.32
C TYR A 151 13.51 -7.81 -2.98
N LEU A 152 14.28 -8.08 -1.92
CA LEU A 152 13.75 -8.05 -0.56
C LEU A 152 13.39 -6.61 -0.17
N PRO A 153 12.36 -6.40 0.66
CA PRO A 153 11.95 -5.07 1.11
C PRO A 153 13.06 -4.25 1.80
N SER A 154 14.12 -4.92 2.27
CA SER A 154 15.29 -4.31 2.92
C SER A 154 16.41 -3.92 1.97
N HIS A 155 16.29 -4.20 0.69
CA HIS A 155 17.26 -3.83 -0.36
C HIS A 155 16.76 -2.67 -1.18
#